data_b1cf92c0aef138601ab51cb3ea5fd1d4
#
_entry.id   b1cf92c0aef138601ab51cb3ea5fd1d4
#
_cell.length_a   1.000
_cell.length_b   1.000
_cell.length_c   1.000
_cell.angle_alpha   90.00
_cell.angle_beta   90.00
_cell.angle_gamma   90.00
#
_symmetry.space_group_name_H-M   'P 1'
#
loop_
_entity.id
_entity.type
_entity.pdbx_description
1 polymer ?
#
loop_
_entity_poly.entity_id
_entity_poly.type
_entity_poly.pdbx_seq_one_letter_code
_entity_poly.pdbx_strand_id
1 'polypeptide(L)'
;LYEALWTKPMDFFKMLFGIGCQNEYFETMYFDKMNNWFRSYDNGLLNDNRLVIRINAVFRIVSFGNYHVHSLLLNFLAFIGSYSLARLFLVFTDSKWKTYLAVFLIPSVVFWSSGILKEAVLLFALGLFGWNFYRLMFEKWQWKRVPFLLFLLAILLVMKLYVFIAFVPAVLAWWISKYTKRTILVHASMIIGGILFGLALAQIVPSLNFIEIMANKQCDFINLSKAFNVNSAIEMSYLEPNLWSFIKATPQALINSFTRPWPTEIKSILFFPPLLENLFIIGILILSWFYGKKVSAMQWKFVIFCLTFSIILFLIIGLTTPILGAIVRYKIPAIPFLMFAALMFFDGQKLPRFIAQNRLLVWINSHL
;
A
#
# COMPACT_ATOMS: atom_id res chain seq x y z
N LEU A 1 27.70 0.49 -1.15
CA LEU A 1 27.40 1.69 -1.95
C LEU A 1 27.88 2.96 -1.24
N TYR A 2 27.54 3.18 0.05
CA TYR A 2 27.98 4.35 0.83
C TYR A 2 29.50 4.49 0.90
N GLU A 3 30.22 3.40 1.11
CA GLU A 3 31.70 3.40 1.20
C GLU A 3 32.39 3.89 -0.08
N ALA A 4 31.75 3.64 -1.23
CA ALA A 4 32.23 4.13 -2.51
C ALA A 4 32.26 5.67 -2.58
N LEU A 5 31.43 6.38 -1.80
CA LEU A 5 31.45 7.85 -1.75
C LEU A 5 32.80 8.41 -1.32
N TRP A 6 33.48 7.70 -0.40
CA TRP A 6 34.75 8.15 0.18
C TRP A 6 35.99 7.60 -0.56
N THR A 7 35.85 6.47 -1.26
CA THR A 7 36.94 5.81 -1.97
C THR A 7 36.95 6.13 -3.46
N LYS A 8 35.79 6.11 -4.10
CA LYS A 8 35.59 6.34 -5.54
C LYS A 8 34.26 7.08 -5.77
N PRO A 9 34.20 8.40 -5.55
CA PRO A 9 32.95 9.18 -5.61
C PRO A 9 32.21 9.03 -6.93
N MET A 10 32.90 8.93 -8.05
CA MET A 10 32.26 8.76 -9.36
C MET A 10 31.48 7.43 -9.46
N ASP A 11 32.00 6.36 -8.87
CA ASP A 11 31.33 5.06 -8.83
C ASP A 11 30.08 5.12 -7.95
N PHE A 12 30.14 5.86 -6.82
CA PHE A 12 28.99 6.12 -5.98
C PHE A 12 27.85 6.78 -6.78
N PHE A 13 28.13 7.86 -7.52
CA PHE A 13 27.10 8.54 -8.32
C PHE A 13 26.59 7.68 -9.46
N LYS A 14 27.44 6.92 -10.14
CA LYS A 14 27.00 5.95 -11.17
C LYS A 14 26.03 4.92 -10.59
N MET A 15 26.35 4.33 -9.44
CA MET A 15 25.49 3.36 -8.77
C MET A 15 24.20 4.00 -8.24
N LEU A 16 24.27 5.22 -7.70
CA LEU A 16 23.12 5.95 -7.16
C LEU A 16 22.08 6.22 -8.25
N PHE A 17 22.52 6.71 -9.40
CA PHE A 17 21.61 7.01 -10.52
C PHE A 17 21.36 5.79 -11.44
N GLY A 18 22.15 4.74 -11.31
CA GLY A 18 22.03 3.54 -12.15
C GLY A 18 22.57 3.74 -13.57
N ILE A 19 23.46 4.71 -13.79
CA ILE A 19 24.01 5.08 -15.11
C ILE A 19 25.46 4.59 -15.22
N GLY A 20 25.75 3.78 -16.25
CA GLY A 20 27.11 3.31 -16.52
C GLY A 20 27.72 2.38 -15.45
N CYS A 21 26.86 1.67 -14.72
CA CYS A 21 27.26 0.70 -13.68
C CYS A 21 26.82 -0.74 -13.98
N GLN A 22 26.59 -1.08 -15.27
CA GLN A 22 26.14 -2.40 -15.70
C GLN A 22 27.30 -3.18 -16.35
N ASN A 23 28.40 -3.33 -15.63
CA ASN A 23 29.55 -4.07 -16.10
C ASN A 23 30.14 -4.95 -14.99
N GLU A 24 30.95 -5.93 -15.36
CA GLU A 24 31.58 -6.89 -14.46
C GLU A 24 32.37 -6.23 -13.31
N TYR A 25 32.98 -5.06 -13.58
CA TYR A 25 33.68 -4.29 -12.56
C TYR A 25 32.75 -3.89 -11.38
N PHE A 26 31.55 -3.37 -11.66
CA PHE A 26 30.61 -2.99 -10.59
C PHE A 26 29.99 -4.20 -9.91
N GLU A 27 29.79 -5.31 -10.64
CA GLU A 27 29.27 -6.56 -10.07
C GLU A 27 30.24 -7.10 -9.03
N THR A 28 31.47 -7.37 -9.41
CA THR A 28 32.50 -7.96 -8.54
C THR A 28 32.94 -7.05 -7.40
N MET A 29 33.14 -5.74 -7.67
CA MET A 29 33.62 -4.80 -6.66
C MET A 29 32.55 -4.40 -5.65
N TYR A 30 31.28 -4.28 -6.05
CA TYR A 30 30.24 -3.69 -5.23
C TYR A 30 28.98 -4.55 -5.09
N PHE A 31 28.38 -5.04 -6.19
CA PHE A 31 27.03 -5.59 -6.16
C PHE A 31 26.95 -6.97 -5.53
N ASP A 32 27.93 -7.83 -5.74
CA ASP A 32 28.03 -9.17 -5.11
C ASP A 32 28.16 -9.08 -3.58
N LYS A 33 28.73 -7.98 -3.10
CA LYS A 33 28.91 -7.70 -1.66
C LYS A 33 27.68 -7.05 -1.02
N MET A 34 26.67 -6.66 -1.82
CA MET A 34 25.47 -6.00 -1.32
C MET A 34 24.34 -7.01 -1.07
N ASN A 35 23.94 -7.14 0.19
CA ASN A 35 22.81 -7.98 0.54
C ASN A 35 21.55 -7.55 -0.24
N ASN A 36 20.89 -8.54 -0.85
CA ASN A 36 19.64 -8.35 -1.62
C ASN A 36 19.74 -7.45 -2.87
N TRP A 37 20.93 -7.18 -3.39
CA TRP A 37 21.07 -6.53 -4.70
C TRP A 37 20.66 -7.45 -5.83
N PHE A 38 21.06 -8.73 -5.76
CA PHE A 38 20.54 -9.82 -6.57
C PHE A 38 19.54 -10.65 -5.75
N ARG A 39 18.51 -11.16 -6.40
CA ARG A 39 17.51 -12.03 -5.80
C ARG A 39 17.53 -13.39 -6.48
N SER A 40 17.59 -14.45 -5.70
CA SER A 40 17.62 -15.83 -6.20
C SER A 40 16.27 -16.31 -6.75
N TYR A 41 15.16 -15.66 -6.37
CA TYR A 41 13.79 -16.10 -6.65
C TYR A 41 12.94 -14.98 -7.28
N ASP A 42 13.52 -14.12 -8.09
CA ASP A 42 12.82 -12.96 -8.60
C ASP A 42 12.55 -13.09 -10.10
N ASN A 43 11.37 -13.62 -10.46
CA ASN A 43 10.78 -13.44 -11.78
C ASN A 43 10.21 -12.02 -11.94
N GLY A 44 10.51 -11.10 -11.02
CA GLY A 44 9.98 -9.75 -10.97
C GLY A 44 10.65 -8.82 -11.96
N LEU A 45 9.85 -8.11 -12.76
CA LEU A 45 10.27 -7.07 -13.68
C LEU A 45 11.11 -5.96 -13.02
N LEU A 46 10.92 -5.73 -11.72
CA LEU A 46 11.54 -4.62 -10.98
C LEU A 46 12.05 -5.10 -9.63
N ASN A 47 13.34 -4.92 -9.39
CA ASN A 47 13.94 -5.17 -8.08
C ASN A 47 13.85 -3.93 -7.18
N ASP A 48 12.83 -3.89 -6.33
CA ASP A 48 12.55 -2.79 -5.39
C ASP A 48 13.63 -2.61 -4.31
N ASN A 49 14.46 -3.63 -4.03
CA ASN A 49 15.57 -3.52 -3.08
C ASN A 49 16.63 -2.53 -3.56
N ARG A 50 16.92 -2.49 -4.86
CA ARG A 50 17.92 -1.58 -5.42
C ARG A 50 17.61 -0.12 -5.14
N LEU A 51 16.33 0.29 -5.23
CA LEU A 51 15.93 1.66 -4.90
C LEU A 51 16.06 1.93 -3.40
N VAL A 52 15.68 0.98 -2.55
CA VAL A 52 15.84 1.12 -1.09
C VAL A 52 17.29 1.23 -0.69
N ILE A 53 18.18 0.42 -1.28
CA ILE A 53 19.63 0.49 -1.03
C ILE A 53 20.17 1.88 -1.41
N ARG A 54 19.71 2.46 -2.52
CA ARG A 54 20.10 3.81 -2.96
C ARG A 54 19.61 4.89 -1.98
N ILE A 55 18.35 4.85 -1.58
CA ILE A 55 17.80 5.78 -0.58
C ILE A 55 18.55 5.68 0.74
N ASN A 56 18.80 4.46 1.20
CA ASN A 56 19.57 4.23 2.43
C ASN A 56 21.02 4.73 2.32
N ALA A 57 21.66 4.62 1.16
CA ALA A 57 23.01 5.16 0.95
C ALA A 57 23.04 6.70 1.06
N VAL A 58 22.02 7.39 0.52
CA VAL A 58 21.89 8.85 0.66
C VAL A 58 21.64 9.22 2.13
N PHE A 59 20.73 8.55 2.81
CA PHE A 59 20.44 8.85 4.22
C PHE A 59 21.63 8.53 5.14
N ARG A 60 22.46 7.57 4.78
CA ARG A 60 23.68 7.23 5.53
C ARG A 60 24.70 8.39 5.55
N ILE A 61 24.66 9.30 4.58
CA ILE A 61 25.50 10.50 4.56
C ILE A 61 25.23 11.36 5.81
N VAL A 62 23.96 11.47 6.20
CA VAL A 62 23.53 12.27 7.36
C VAL A 62 23.53 11.44 8.65
N SER A 63 23.14 10.16 8.56
CA SER A 63 23.03 9.29 9.74
C SER A 63 24.35 8.68 10.20
N PHE A 64 25.40 8.73 9.38
CA PHE A 64 26.71 8.09 9.63
C PHE A 64 26.59 6.60 10.00
N GLY A 65 25.50 5.94 9.61
CA GLY A 65 25.20 4.55 9.94
C GLY A 65 24.51 4.34 11.29
N ASN A 66 24.18 5.41 12.02
CA ASN A 66 23.38 5.30 13.25
C ASN A 66 21.93 4.91 12.89
N TYR A 67 21.47 3.76 13.40
CA TYR A 67 20.14 3.23 13.12
C TYR A 67 19.00 4.20 13.49
N HIS A 68 19.10 4.84 14.65
CA HIS A 68 18.03 5.71 15.14
C HIS A 68 17.90 6.98 14.30
N VAL A 69 19.02 7.61 13.93
CA VAL A 69 19.02 8.78 13.03
C VAL A 69 18.48 8.40 11.65
N HIS A 70 18.87 7.24 11.14
CA HIS A 70 18.41 6.73 9.85
C HIS A 70 16.90 6.46 9.86
N SER A 71 16.41 5.79 10.92
CA SER A 71 14.99 5.55 11.13
C SER A 71 14.20 6.86 11.24
N LEU A 72 14.74 7.89 11.94
CA LEU A 72 14.11 9.20 12.06
C LEU A 72 13.87 9.86 10.69
N LEU A 73 14.84 9.77 9.77
CA LEU A 73 14.69 10.33 8.42
C LEU A 73 13.58 9.65 7.63
N LEU A 74 13.48 8.30 7.71
CA LEU A 74 12.40 7.56 7.07
C LEU A 74 11.04 7.84 7.72
N ASN A 75 10.99 7.94 9.05
CA ASN A 75 9.78 8.34 9.78
C ASN A 75 9.30 9.73 9.39
N PHE A 76 10.21 10.66 9.14
CA PHE A 76 9.85 11.98 8.66
C PHE A 76 9.21 11.92 7.26
N LEU A 77 9.71 11.09 6.35
CA LEU A 77 9.05 10.85 5.05
C LEU A 77 7.65 10.25 5.25
N ALA A 78 7.51 9.21 6.08
CA ALA A 78 6.22 8.60 6.37
C ALA A 78 5.23 9.62 6.95
N PHE A 79 5.70 10.48 7.85
CA PHE A 79 4.89 11.54 8.45
C PHE A 79 4.42 12.57 7.41
N ILE A 80 5.28 13.03 6.50
CA ILE A 80 4.91 13.95 5.40
C ILE A 80 3.81 13.32 4.53
N GLY A 81 3.95 12.02 4.20
CA GLY A 81 2.93 11.29 3.44
C GLY A 81 1.62 11.17 4.20
N SER A 82 1.66 10.76 5.45
CA SER A 82 0.48 10.62 6.33
C SER A 82 -0.21 11.97 6.54
N TYR A 83 0.54 13.03 6.78
CA TYR A 83 0.00 14.39 6.89
C TYR A 83 -0.69 14.86 5.61
N SER A 84 -0.10 14.57 4.46
CA SER A 84 -0.69 14.90 3.15
C SER A 84 -1.97 14.11 2.90
N LEU A 85 -2.00 12.84 3.32
CA LEU A 85 -3.20 12.00 3.27
C LEU A 85 -4.29 12.52 4.20
N ALA A 86 -3.93 12.93 5.42
CA ALA A 86 -4.87 13.55 6.37
C ALA A 86 -5.48 14.84 5.81
N ARG A 87 -4.67 15.68 5.16
CA ARG A 87 -5.18 16.87 4.46
C ARG A 87 -6.18 16.53 3.35
N LEU A 88 -5.90 15.48 2.58
CA LEU A 88 -6.83 14.98 1.58
C LEU A 88 -8.15 14.52 2.22
N PHE A 89 -8.08 13.77 3.28
CA PHE A 89 -9.28 13.26 3.96
C PHE A 89 -10.13 14.36 4.56
N LEU A 90 -9.51 15.39 5.13
CA LEU A 90 -10.20 16.57 5.68
C LEU A 90 -10.97 17.39 4.63
N VAL A 91 -10.71 17.22 3.34
CA VAL A 91 -11.55 17.83 2.29
C VAL A 91 -12.94 17.20 2.27
N PHE A 92 -13.06 15.93 2.66
CA PHE A 92 -14.31 15.17 2.57
C PHE A 92 -15.04 15.03 3.91
N THR A 93 -14.42 15.44 5.03
CA THR A 93 -15.04 15.38 6.36
C THR A 93 -14.57 16.50 7.25
N ASP A 94 -15.50 17.12 7.99
CA ASP A 94 -15.17 18.10 9.03
C ASP A 94 -14.68 17.43 10.32
N SER A 95 -14.84 16.11 10.42
CA SER A 95 -14.49 15.35 11.62
C SER A 95 -13.00 15.03 11.64
N LYS A 96 -12.24 15.79 12.42
CA LYS A 96 -10.80 15.59 12.58
C LYS A 96 -10.48 14.22 13.18
N TRP A 97 -11.25 13.78 14.19
CA TRP A 97 -10.98 12.50 14.86
C TRP A 97 -11.07 11.29 13.91
N LYS A 98 -12.01 11.30 12.93
CA LYS A 98 -12.12 10.26 11.92
C LYS A 98 -10.86 10.19 11.06
N THR A 99 -10.35 11.36 10.67
CA THR A 99 -9.12 11.47 9.89
C THR A 99 -7.91 11.02 10.70
N TYR A 100 -7.79 11.45 11.96
CA TYR A 100 -6.68 11.02 12.82
C TYR A 100 -6.71 9.52 13.09
N LEU A 101 -7.89 8.95 13.36
CA LEU A 101 -8.03 7.51 13.54
C LEU A 101 -7.61 6.75 12.28
N ALA A 102 -8.07 7.18 11.10
CA ALA A 102 -7.77 6.49 9.85
C ALA A 102 -6.29 6.57 9.45
N VAL A 103 -5.57 7.63 9.80
CA VAL A 103 -4.20 7.88 9.30
C VAL A 103 -3.13 7.63 10.35
N PHE A 104 -3.34 8.06 11.61
CA PHE A 104 -2.28 8.11 12.61
C PHE A 104 -2.45 7.13 13.78
N LEU A 105 -3.66 6.57 13.99
CA LEU A 105 -3.95 5.76 15.16
C LEU A 105 -4.08 4.26 14.87
N ILE A 106 -3.88 3.83 13.62
CA ILE A 106 -3.89 2.40 13.27
C ILE A 106 -2.52 1.80 13.60
N PRO A 107 -2.43 0.85 14.55
CA PRO A 107 -1.15 0.37 15.08
C PRO A 107 -0.23 -0.20 14.01
N SER A 108 -0.75 -1.02 13.08
CA SER A 108 0.07 -1.62 12.03
C SER A 108 0.63 -0.57 11.08
N VAL A 109 -0.15 0.46 10.72
CA VAL A 109 0.30 1.55 9.85
C VAL A 109 1.46 2.29 10.51
N VAL A 110 1.32 2.66 11.79
CA VAL A 110 2.37 3.34 12.55
C VAL A 110 3.61 2.47 12.70
N PHE A 111 3.43 1.21 13.13
CA PHE A 111 4.54 0.28 13.37
C PHE A 111 5.39 0.02 12.11
N TRP A 112 4.74 -0.37 11.01
CA TRP A 112 5.48 -0.71 9.80
C TRP A 112 6.04 0.50 9.04
N SER A 113 5.46 1.69 9.22
CA SER A 113 6.00 2.92 8.62
C SER A 113 7.11 3.56 9.44
N SER A 114 7.30 3.15 10.71
CA SER A 114 8.30 3.73 11.60
C SER A 114 9.69 3.09 11.53
N GLY A 115 9.85 1.97 10.82
CA GLY A 115 11.13 1.30 10.65
C GLY A 115 11.90 1.72 9.39
N ILE A 116 13.11 1.17 9.22
CA ILE A 116 13.88 1.30 7.96
C ILE A 116 13.29 0.34 6.91
N LEU A 117 12.06 0.65 6.48
CA LEU A 117 11.24 -0.19 5.63
C LEU A 117 10.69 0.57 4.43
N LYS A 118 10.29 -0.17 3.40
CA LYS A 118 9.70 0.36 2.16
C LYS A 118 8.37 1.08 2.41
N GLU A 119 7.65 0.70 3.45
CA GLU A 119 6.34 1.21 3.82
C GLU A 119 6.35 2.71 4.12
N ALA A 120 7.43 3.24 4.70
CA ALA A 120 7.63 4.67 4.91
C ALA A 120 7.61 5.46 3.58
N VAL A 121 8.35 4.98 2.59
CA VAL A 121 8.42 5.58 1.25
C VAL A 121 7.11 5.42 0.48
N LEU A 122 6.40 4.30 0.67
CA LEU A 122 5.09 4.08 0.06
C LEU A 122 4.04 5.06 0.60
N LEU A 123 3.96 5.25 1.92
CA LEU A 123 3.04 6.23 2.51
C LEU A 123 3.39 7.66 2.08
N PHE A 124 4.67 8.00 2.02
CA PHE A 124 5.12 9.28 1.45
C PHE A 124 4.58 9.49 0.03
N ALA A 125 4.79 8.52 -0.85
CA ALA A 125 4.36 8.64 -2.24
C ALA A 125 2.84 8.67 -2.39
N LEU A 126 2.10 7.79 -1.69
CA LEU A 126 0.64 7.72 -1.75
C LEU A 126 -0.02 9.00 -1.21
N GLY A 127 0.42 9.48 -0.06
CA GLY A 127 -0.18 10.66 0.56
C GLY A 127 0.07 11.94 -0.24
N LEU A 128 1.32 12.17 -0.68
CA LEU A 128 1.66 13.32 -1.51
C LEU A 128 0.98 13.23 -2.88
N PHE A 129 0.94 12.04 -3.49
CA PHE A 129 0.24 11.87 -4.75
C PHE A 129 -1.25 12.19 -4.59
N GLY A 130 -1.93 11.57 -3.63
CA GLY A 130 -3.36 11.78 -3.42
C GLY A 130 -3.71 13.25 -3.20
N TRP A 131 -2.95 13.96 -2.36
CA TRP A 131 -3.15 15.39 -2.11
C TRP A 131 -2.90 16.26 -3.35
N ASN A 132 -1.77 16.09 -4.03
CA ASN A 132 -1.44 16.91 -5.20
C ASN A 132 -2.33 16.57 -6.41
N PHE A 133 -2.73 15.31 -6.57
CA PHE A 133 -3.68 14.89 -7.59
C PHE A 133 -5.06 15.52 -7.36
N TYR A 134 -5.56 15.50 -6.13
CA TYR A 134 -6.80 16.20 -5.78
C TYR A 134 -6.73 17.69 -6.17
N ARG A 135 -5.66 18.37 -5.76
CA ARG A 135 -5.47 19.79 -6.07
C ARG A 135 -5.35 20.08 -7.57
N LEU A 136 -4.73 19.18 -8.33
CA LEU A 136 -4.59 19.32 -9.76
C LEU A 136 -5.93 19.12 -10.49
N MET A 137 -6.69 18.09 -10.11
CA MET A 137 -7.87 17.66 -10.86
C MET A 137 -9.18 18.29 -10.38
N PHE A 138 -9.29 18.65 -9.11
CA PHE A 138 -10.54 19.11 -8.49
C PHE A 138 -10.54 20.59 -8.08
N GLU A 139 -9.34 21.21 -7.88
CA GLU A 139 -9.24 22.65 -7.59
C GLU A 139 -8.80 23.40 -8.86
N LYS A 140 -7.53 23.77 -8.95
CA LYS A 140 -6.95 24.55 -10.03
C LYS A 140 -5.85 23.79 -10.74
N TRP A 141 -5.97 23.69 -12.08
CA TRP A 141 -4.95 23.06 -12.90
C TRP A 141 -3.62 23.83 -12.82
N GLN A 142 -2.55 23.10 -12.47
CA GLN A 142 -1.19 23.64 -12.40
C GLN A 142 -0.20 22.64 -13.02
N TRP A 143 0.29 22.94 -14.20
CA TRP A 143 1.22 22.10 -14.95
C TRP A 143 2.48 21.70 -14.15
N LYS A 144 2.95 22.57 -13.26
CA LYS A 144 4.12 22.30 -12.39
C LYS A 144 3.94 21.09 -11.49
N ARG A 145 2.71 20.64 -11.23
CA ARG A 145 2.44 19.45 -10.42
C ARG A 145 2.55 18.15 -11.20
N VAL A 146 2.41 18.19 -12.53
CA VAL A 146 2.42 16.97 -13.35
C VAL A 146 3.75 16.22 -13.26
N PRO A 147 4.93 16.83 -13.44
CA PRO A 147 6.20 16.13 -13.27
C PRO A 147 6.37 15.52 -11.87
N PHE A 148 5.91 16.22 -10.83
CA PHE A 148 5.97 15.73 -9.46
C PHE A 148 5.05 14.52 -9.25
N LEU A 149 3.84 14.52 -9.79
CA LEU A 149 2.94 13.36 -9.75
C LEU A 149 3.51 12.17 -10.50
N LEU A 150 4.12 12.38 -11.68
CA LEU A 150 4.80 11.31 -12.42
C LEU A 150 5.98 10.73 -11.63
N PHE A 151 6.75 11.56 -10.95
CA PHE A 151 7.83 11.12 -10.06
C PHE A 151 7.30 10.26 -8.91
N LEU A 152 6.21 10.66 -8.26
CA LEU A 152 5.58 9.87 -7.18
C LEU A 152 5.01 8.54 -7.70
N LEU A 153 4.43 8.52 -8.91
CA LEU A 153 4.00 7.29 -9.56
C LEU A 153 5.17 6.36 -9.88
N ALA A 154 6.29 6.91 -10.33
CA ALA A 154 7.51 6.12 -10.57
C ALA A 154 8.04 5.49 -9.28
N ILE A 155 8.00 6.22 -8.14
CA ILE A 155 8.32 5.65 -6.83
C ILE A 155 7.40 4.47 -6.50
N LEU A 156 6.07 4.63 -6.65
CA LEU A 156 5.11 3.55 -6.39
C LEU A 156 5.35 2.34 -7.28
N LEU A 157 5.59 2.56 -8.57
CA LEU A 157 5.87 1.51 -9.56
C LEU A 157 7.11 0.68 -9.17
N VAL A 158 8.22 1.36 -8.84
CA VAL A 158 9.48 0.70 -8.53
C VAL A 158 9.46 0.07 -7.13
N MET A 159 8.82 0.72 -6.14
CA MET A 159 8.79 0.21 -4.76
C MET A 159 7.89 -1.00 -4.60
N LYS A 160 6.67 -0.95 -5.15
CA LYS A 160 5.66 -2.02 -5.00
C LYS A 160 4.70 -2.01 -6.18
N LEU A 161 5.03 -2.78 -7.20
CA LEU A 161 4.25 -2.89 -8.43
C LEU A 161 2.75 -3.19 -8.15
N TYR A 162 2.45 -4.07 -7.19
CA TYR A 162 1.07 -4.43 -6.86
C TYR A 162 0.28 -3.27 -6.23
N VAL A 163 0.94 -2.36 -5.50
CA VAL A 163 0.31 -1.12 -4.99
C VAL A 163 0.00 -0.18 -6.15
N PHE A 164 0.93 -0.02 -7.08
CA PHE A 164 0.75 0.78 -8.28
C PHE A 164 -0.43 0.27 -9.13
N ILE A 165 -0.49 -1.06 -9.38
CA ILE A 165 -1.56 -1.72 -10.15
C ILE A 165 -2.92 -1.52 -9.48
N ALA A 166 -3.00 -1.55 -8.15
CA ALA A 166 -4.24 -1.31 -7.43
C ALA A 166 -4.64 0.18 -7.40
N PHE A 167 -3.66 1.08 -7.29
CA PHE A 167 -3.90 2.50 -7.06
C PHE A 167 -4.27 3.25 -8.34
N VAL A 168 -3.56 3.02 -9.44
CA VAL A 168 -3.72 3.79 -10.68
C VAL A 168 -5.14 3.67 -11.27
N PRO A 169 -5.71 2.47 -11.47
CA PRO A 169 -7.09 2.35 -11.96
C PRO A 169 -8.11 3.02 -11.03
N ALA A 170 -7.92 2.91 -9.71
CA ALA A 170 -8.80 3.52 -8.73
C ALA A 170 -8.77 5.06 -8.81
N VAL A 171 -7.58 5.66 -8.93
CA VAL A 171 -7.40 7.12 -9.07
C VAL A 171 -7.99 7.62 -10.38
N LEU A 172 -7.76 6.92 -11.49
CA LEU A 172 -8.31 7.30 -12.79
C LEU A 172 -9.85 7.20 -12.78
N ALA A 173 -10.39 6.13 -12.19
CA ALA A 173 -11.83 5.98 -12.03
C ALA A 173 -12.43 7.10 -11.16
N TRP A 174 -11.76 7.50 -10.08
CA TRP A 174 -12.17 8.62 -9.26
C TRP A 174 -12.19 9.92 -10.04
N TRP A 175 -11.18 10.22 -10.82
CA TRP A 175 -11.12 11.40 -11.69
C TRP A 175 -12.25 11.43 -12.73
N ILE A 176 -12.47 10.32 -13.46
CA ILE A 176 -13.54 10.22 -14.46
C ILE A 176 -14.92 10.33 -13.79
N SER A 177 -15.07 9.82 -12.58
CA SER A 177 -16.29 9.94 -11.80
C SER A 177 -16.71 11.38 -11.49
N LYS A 178 -15.77 12.36 -11.60
CA LYS A 178 -16.10 13.78 -11.51
C LYS A 178 -17.17 14.19 -12.52
N TYR A 179 -17.14 13.61 -13.71
CA TYR A 179 -17.98 14.00 -14.85
C TYR A 179 -19.27 13.18 -14.99
N THR A 180 -19.50 12.19 -14.09
CA THR A 180 -20.68 11.32 -14.17
C THR A 180 -21.30 11.07 -12.80
N LYS A 181 -22.60 10.72 -12.82
CA LYS A 181 -23.30 10.24 -11.62
C LYS A 181 -23.16 8.73 -11.40
N ARG A 182 -22.69 7.98 -12.41
CA ARG A 182 -22.59 6.52 -12.39
C ARG A 182 -21.23 6.04 -11.85
N THR A 183 -20.87 6.46 -10.65
CA THR A 183 -19.54 6.22 -10.05
C THR A 183 -19.17 4.75 -10.06
N ILE A 184 -20.04 3.84 -9.60
CA ILE A 184 -19.76 2.39 -9.52
C ILE A 184 -19.45 1.81 -10.90
N LEU A 185 -20.22 2.20 -11.93
CA LEU A 185 -19.96 1.71 -13.30
C LEU A 185 -18.62 2.18 -13.84
N VAL A 186 -18.21 3.41 -13.54
CA VAL A 186 -16.86 3.90 -13.92
C VAL A 186 -15.77 3.07 -13.27
N HIS A 187 -15.86 2.80 -11.97
CA HIS A 187 -14.87 1.99 -11.27
C HIS A 187 -14.86 0.55 -11.79
N ALA A 188 -16.03 -0.06 -12.01
CA ALA A 188 -16.13 -1.41 -12.60
C ALA A 188 -15.53 -1.45 -14.03
N SER A 189 -15.86 -0.47 -14.88
CA SER A 189 -15.31 -0.42 -16.24
C SER A 189 -13.80 -0.20 -16.27
N MET A 190 -13.26 0.57 -15.33
CA MET A 190 -11.80 0.75 -15.21
C MET A 190 -11.09 -0.53 -14.74
N ILE A 191 -11.69 -1.30 -13.83
CA ILE A 191 -11.14 -2.60 -13.41
C ILE A 191 -11.17 -3.58 -14.60
N ILE A 192 -12.31 -3.72 -15.26
CA ILE A 192 -12.46 -4.61 -16.42
C ILE A 192 -11.53 -4.18 -17.55
N GLY A 193 -11.50 -2.88 -17.86
CA GLY A 193 -10.60 -2.31 -18.87
C GLY A 193 -9.13 -2.55 -18.55
N GLY A 194 -8.73 -2.43 -17.29
CA GLY A 194 -7.37 -2.74 -16.82
C GLY A 194 -7.01 -4.22 -17.00
N ILE A 195 -7.92 -5.13 -16.70
CA ILE A 195 -7.72 -6.56 -16.93
C ILE A 195 -7.60 -6.85 -18.44
N LEU A 196 -8.51 -6.32 -19.25
CA LEU A 196 -8.46 -6.52 -20.71
C LEU A 196 -7.20 -5.91 -21.32
N PHE A 197 -6.78 -4.74 -20.87
CA PHE A 197 -5.52 -4.11 -21.29
C PHE A 197 -4.31 -4.99 -20.91
N GLY A 198 -4.27 -5.54 -19.69
CA GLY A 198 -3.21 -6.44 -19.25
C GLY A 198 -3.15 -7.72 -20.08
N LEU A 199 -4.31 -8.29 -20.45
CA LEU A 199 -4.39 -9.47 -21.33
C LEU A 199 -3.93 -9.14 -22.76
N ALA A 200 -4.33 -8.00 -23.30
CA ALA A 200 -3.87 -7.56 -24.63
C ALA A 200 -2.37 -7.28 -24.64
N LEU A 201 -1.85 -6.64 -23.58
CA LEU A 201 -0.42 -6.38 -23.44
C LEU A 201 0.40 -7.68 -23.37
N ALA A 202 -0.11 -8.72 -22.72
CA ALA A 202 0.52 -10.04 -22.63
C ALA A 202 0.68 -10.72 -24.01
N GLN A 203 -0.22 -10.44 -24.97
CA GLN A 203 -0.10 -10.95 -26.34
C GLN A 203 1.03 -10.25 -27.11
N ILE A 204 1.28 -8.97 -26.82
CA ILE A 204 2.30 -8.18 -27.53
C ILE A 204 3.67 -8.37 -26.86
N VAL A 205 3.70 -8.40 -25.53
CA VAL A 205 4.92 -8.52 -24.73
C VAL A 205 4.72 -9.66 -23.71
N PRO A 206 5.05 -10.93 -24.06
CA PRO A 206 4.81 -12.07 -23.18
C PRO A 206 5.45 -11.97 -21.80
N SER A 207 6.58 -11.27 -21.66
CA SER A 207 7.24 -11.02 -20.38
C SER A 207 6.43 -10.14 -19.43
N LEU A 208 5.38 -9.47 -19.91
CA LEU A 208 4.44 -8.67 -19.13
C LEU A 208 3.10 -9.39 -18.87
N ASN A 209 3.07 -10.72 -19.03
CA ASN A 209 1.88 -11.51 -18.72
C ASN A 209 1.59 -11.45 -17.21
N PHE A 210 0.71 -10.53 -16.82
CA PHE A 210 0.36 -10.27 -15.42
C PHE A 210 -0.22 -11.50 -14.70
N ILE A 211 -1.00 -12.33 -15.41
CA ILE A 211 -1.58 -13.56 -14.86
C ILE A 211 -0.49 -14.55 -14.51
N GLU A 212 0.44 -14.76 -15.41
CA GLU A 212 1.58 -15.67 -15.22
C GLU A 212 2.52 -15.15 -14.11
N ILE A 213 2.84 -13.85 -14.15
CA ILE A 213 3.67 -13.21 -13.11
C ILE A 213 3.05 -13.41 -11.72
N MET A 214 1.74 -13.24 -11.57
CA MET A 214 1.06 -13.45 -10.29
C MET A 214 1.04 -14.92 -9.86
N ALA A 215 0.78 -15.85 -10.78
CA ALA A 215 0.77 -17.29 -10.49
C ALA A 215 2.18 -17.76 -10.07
N ASN A 216 3.21 -17.37 -10.82
CA ASN A 216 4.60 -17.67 -10.50
C ASN A 216 5.00 -17.08 -9.13
N LYS A 217 4.63 -15.83 -8.85
CA LYS A 217 4.90 -15.19 -7.57
C LYS A 217 4.25 -15.93 -6.40
N GLN A 218 2.99 -16.38 -6.54
CA GLN A 218 2.35 -17.19 -5.52
C GLN A 218 3.09 -18.53 -5.31
N CYS A 219 3.44 -19.21 -6.41
CA CYS A 219 4.20 -20.45 -6.38
C CYS A 219 5.53 -20.27 -5.64
N ASP A 220 6.29 -19.23 -5.97
CA ASP A 220 7.57 -18.91 -5.31
C ASP A 220 7.39 -18.68 -3.80
N PHE A 221 6.35 -17.94 -3.40
CA PHE A 221 6.05 -17.71 -1.98
C PHE A 221 5.65 -18.99 -1.25
N ILE A 222 4.85 -19.86 -1.88
CA ILE A 222 4.47 -21.15 -1.30
C ILE A 222 5.72 -22.04 -1.13
N ASN A 223 6.56 -22.13 -2.15
CA ASN A 223 7.79 -22.92 -2.13
C ASN A 223 8.77 -22.39 -1.07
N LEU A 224 8.94 -21.07 -0.98
CA LEU A 224 9.76 -20.42 0.04
C LEU A 224 9.24 -20.71 1.44
N SER A 225 7.93 -20.62 1.67
CA SER A 225 7.32 -20.91 2.97
C SER A 225 7.51 -22.35 3.41
N LYS A 226 7.48 -23.29 2.48
CA LYS A 226 7.76 -24.71 2.73
C LYS A 226 9.25 -24.96 3.00
N ALA A 227 10.14 -24.38 2.17
CA ALA A 227 11.59 -24.56 2.30
C ALA A 227 12.12 -24.08 3.67
N PHE A 228 11.57 -22.96 4.17
CA PHE A 228 11.95 -22.41 5.48
C PHE A 228 11.05 -22.85 6.63
N ASN A 229 10.12 -23.79 6.43
CA ASN A 229 9.17 -24.25 7.47
C ASN A 229 8.51 -23.08 8.23
N VAL A 230 7.98 -22.08 7.48
CA VAL A 230 7.43 -20.87 8.08
C VAL A 230 6.19 -21.17 8.89
N ASN A 231 6.25 -21.01 10.21
CA ASN A 231 5.16 -21.31 11.15
C ASN A 231 3.87 -20.50 10.91
N SER A 232 3.95 -19.37 10.22
CA SER A 232 2.83 -18.49 9.88
C SER A 232 2.33 -18.69 8.46
N ALA A 233 2.71 -19.77 7.78
CA ALA A 233 2.20 -20.11 6.46
C ALA A 233 0.73 -20.56 6.57
N ILE A 234 -0.07 -20.13 5.59
CA ILE A 234 -1.44 -20.56 5.37
C ILE A 234 -1.51 -21.47 4.16
N GLU A 235 -2.36 -22.48 4.22
CA GLU A 235 -2.58 -23.36 3.09
C GLU A 235 -3.35 -22.60 2.00
N MET A 236 -2.80 -22.64 0.80
CA MET A 236 -3.42 -22.07 -0.40
C MET A 236 -3.25 -23.05 -1.56
N SER A 237 -4.30 -23.16 -2.40
CA SER A 237 -4.18 -23.88 -3.67
C SER A 237 -3.33 -23.07 -4.65
N TYR A 238 -2.51 -23.77 -5.45
CA TYR A 238 -1.72 -23.12 -6.49
C TYR A 238 -2.62 -22.46 -7.54
N LEU A 239 -2.26 -21.26 -7.94
CA LEU A 239 -2.91 -20.57 -9.04
C LEU A 239 -2.36 -21.10 -10.37
N GLU A 240 -3.27 -21.47 -11.25
CA GLU A 240 -2.93 -21.72 -12.64
C GLU A 240 -2.91 -20.39 -13.41
N PRO A 241 -2.07 -20.25 -14.45
CA PRO A 241 -1.96 -19.01 -15.22
C PRO A 241 -3.14 -18.82 -16.18
N ASN A 242 -4.37 -18.93 -15.66
CA ASN A 242 -5.63 -18.70 -16.39
C ASN A 242 -6.62 -17.90 -15.53
N LEU A 243 -7.47 -17.10 -16.20
CA LEU A 243 -8.46 -16.24 -15.53
C LEU A 243 -9.43 -16.99 -14.63
N TRP A 244 -9.82 -18.20 -15.01
CA TRP A 244 -10.78 -18.99 -14.25
C TRP A 244 -10.25 -19.38 -12.87
N SER A 245 -8.98 -19.79 -12.79
CA SER A 245 -8.32 -20.07 -11.51
C SER A 245 -8.34 -18.85 -10.57
N PHE A 246 -8.08 -17.66 -11.11
CA PHE A 246 -8.11 -16.41 -10.34
C PHE A 246 -9.52 -16.06 -9.86
N ILE A 247 -10.55 -16.21 -10.70
CA ILE A 247 -11.94 -15.97 -10.32
C ILE A 247 -12.35 -16.93 -9.20
N LYS A 248 -12.04 -18.22 -9.34
CA LYS A 248 -12.33 -19.25 -8.32
C LYS A 248 -11.63 -18.98 -7.00
N ALA A 249 -10.39 -18.49 -7.02
CA ALA A 249 -9.62 -18.17 -5.84
C ALA A 249 -10.01 -16.83 -5.16
N THR A 250 -10.71 -15.93 -5.89
CA THR A 250 -11.06 -14.58 -5.40
C THR A 250 -11.80 -14.55 -4.06
N PRO A 251 -12.84 -15.36 -3.78
CA PRO A 251 -13.53 -15.33 -2.48
C PRO A 251 -12.58 -15.67 -1.33
N GLN A 252 -11.78 -16.73 -1.46
CA GLN A 252 -10.81 -17.14 -0.46
C GLN A 252 -9.72 -16.09 -0.27
N ALA A 253 -9.24 -15.47 -1.35
CA ALA A 253 -8.24 -14.41 -1.31
C ALA A 253 -8.71 -13.18 -0.52
N LEU A 254 -9.96 -12.75 -0.74
CA LEU A 254 -10.55 -11.66 0.03
C LEU A 254 -10.71 -12.03 1.50
N ILE A 255 -11.21 -13.22 1.82
CA ILE A 255 -11.30 -13.69 3.20
C ILE A 255 -9.92 -13.67 3.86
N ASN A 256 -8.89 -14.25 3.20
CA ASN A 256 -7.54 -14.29 3.73
C ASN A 256 -6.97 -12.89 4.04
N SER A 257 -7.18 -11.93 3.16
CA SER A 257 -6.61 -10.59 3.31
C SER A 257 -7.42 -9.71 4.29
N PHE A 258 -8.75 -9.82 4.33
CA PHE A 258 -9.59 -9.01 5.22
C PHE A 258 -9.62 -9.51 6.66
N THR A 259 -9.67 -10.83 6.88
CA THR A 259 -10.00 -11.38 8.20
C THR A 259 -8.81 -11.96 8.96
N ARG A 260 -7.75 -12.43 8.24
CA ARG A 260 -6.60 -13.05 8.91
C ARG A 260 -5.63 -12.01 9.50
N PRO A 261 -4.94 -12.33 10.62
CA PRO A 261 -4.92 -13.63 11.34
C PRO A 261 -6.21 -13.90 12.11
N TRP A 262 -6.59 -15.20 12.23
CA TRP A 262 -7.67 -15.65 13.09
C TRP A 262 -7.18 -16.02 14.49
N PRO A 263 -8.05 -16.06 15.52
CA PRO A 263 -7.64 -16.47 16.87
C PRO A 263 -6.94 -17.83 16.92
N THR A 264 -7.34 -18.78 16.06
CA THR A 264 -6.77 -20.12 15.95
C THR A 264 -5.39 -20.16 15.30
N GLU A 265 -4.98 -19.10 14.63
CA GLU A 265 -3.69 -19.00 13.93
C GLU A 265 -2.60 -18.30 14.75
N ILE A 266 -2.92 -17.88 15.98
CA ILE A 266 -1.97 -17.20 16.87
C ILE A 266 -0.99 -18.22 17.47
N LYS A 267 0.16 -18.36 16.80
CA LYS A 267 1.29 -19.16 17.28
C LYS A 267 2.35 -18.33 18.02
N SER A 268 2.23 -17.00 17.99
CA SER A 268 3.14 -16.05 18.63
C SER A 268 2.39 -14.81 19.09
N ILE A 269 2.84 -14.23 20.21
CA ILE A 269 2.30 -12.96 20.74
C ILE A 269 2.31 -11.82 19.72
N LEU A 270 3.22 -11.89 18.73
CA LEU A 270 3.34 -10.87 17.67
C LEU A 270 2.12 -10.83 16.73
N PHE A 271 1.28 -11.87 16.68
CA PHE A 271 0.04 -11.87 15.88
C PHE A 271 -1.17 -11.35 16.63
N PHE A 272 -1.05 -11.12 17.94
CA PHE A 272 -2.16 -10.61 18.75
C PHE A 272 -2.56 -9.18 18.39
N PRO A 273 -1.63 -8.20 18.24
CA PRO A 273 -1.98 -6.84 17.80
C PRO A 273 -2.66 -6.80 16.43
N PRO A 274 -2.18 -7.47 15.38
CA PRO A 274 -2.88 -7.54 14.09
C PRO A 274 -4.27 -8.18 14.16
N LEU A 275 -4.48 -9.17 15.03
CA LEU A 275 -5.82 -9.75 15.25
C LEU A 275 -6.77 -8.69 15.83
N LEU A 276 -6.38 -8.02 16.90
CA LEU A 276 -7.20 -6.97 17.52
C LEU A 276 -7.51 -5.84 16.53
N GLU A 277 -6.53 -5.46 15.73
CA GLU A 277 -6.71 -4.44 14.69
C GLU A 277 -7.72 -4.89 13.62
N ASN A 278 -7.63 -6.13 13.13
CA ASN A 278 -8.60 -6.66 12.18
C ASN A 278 -10.02 -6.69 12.76
N LEU A 279 -10.16 -7.15 14.01
CA LEU A 279 -11.45 -7.14 14.71
C LEU A 279 -12.00 -5.71 14.87
N PHE A 280 -11.14 -4.76 15.17
CA PHE A 280 -11.50 -3.35 15.25
C PHE A 280 -11.96 -2.79 13.90
N ILE A 281 -11.24 -3.07 12.80
CA ILE A 281 -11.61 -2.64 11.45
C ILE A 281 -12.95 -3.26 11.05
N ILE A 282 -13.13 -4.57 11.26
CA ILE A 282 -14.40 -5.28 11.00
C ILE A 282 -15.52 -4.69 11.86
N GLY A 283 -15.26 -4.43 13.13
CA GLY A 283 -16.22 -3.78 14.03
C GLY A 283 -16.68 -2.42 13.54
N ILE A 284 -15.75 -1.57 13.07
CA ILE A 284 -16.09 -0.26 12.46
C ILE A 284 -16.91 -0.43 11.18
N LEU A 285 -16.60 -1.41 10.34
CA LEU A 285 -17.39 -1.69 9.13
C LEU A 285 -18.82 -2.11 9.48
N ILE A 286 -18.98 -3.00 10.47
CA ILE A 286 -20.29 -3.45 10.96
C ILE A 286 -21.08 -2.26 11.57
N LEU A 287 -20.43 -1.48 12.44
CA LEU A 287 -21.07 -0.30 13.05
C LEU A 287 -21.47 0.72 11.98
N SER A 288 -20.65 0.92 10.97
CA SER A 288 -20.98 1.81 9.85
C SER A 288 -22.15 1.32 9.01
N TRP A 289 -22.36 0.01 8.95
CA TRP A 289 -23.53 -0.58 8.31
C TRP A 289 -24.80 -0.32 9.11
N PHE A 290 -24.81 -0.56 10.43
CA PHE A 290 -25.98 -0.40 11.28
C PHE A 290 -26.29 1.07 11.62
N TYR A 291 -25.27 1.86 11.89
CA TYR A 291 -25.38 3.27 12.31
C TYR A 291 -24.92 4.22 11.20
N GLY A 292 -25.26 3.87 9.97
CA GLY A 292 -24.83 4.61 8.80
C GLY A 292 -25.57 5.94 8.62
N LYS A 293 -24.86 6.90 8.02
CA LYS A 293 -25.44 8.15 7.51
C LYS A 293 -25.31 8.25 5.99
N LYS A 294 -26.22 9.00 5.40
CA LYS A 294 -26.07 9.37 3.98
C LYS A 294 -24.85 10.28 3.81
N VAL A 295 -24.07 10.00 2.79
CA VAL A 295 -22.92 10.82 2.38
C VAL A 295 -23.27 11.65 1.14
N SER A 296 -22.64 12.81 0.98
CA SER A 296 -22.83 13.65 -0.20
C SER A 296 -22.31 12.96 -1.46
N ALA A 297 -22.75 13.44 -2.64
CA ALA A 297 -22.29 12.87 -3.91
C ALA A 297 -20.75 12.96 -4.09
N MET A 298 -20.13 14.02 -3.59
CA MET A 298 -18.68 14.18 -3.63
C MET A 298 -17.97 13.20 -2.70
N GLN A 299 -18.46 13.05 -1.48
CA GLN A 299 -17.98 12.07 -0.50
C GLN A 299 -18.13 10.64 -1.04
N TRP A 300 -19.26 10.31 -1.63
CA TRP A 300 -19.53 9.00 -2.24
C TRP A 300 -18.47 8.64 -3.29
N LYS A 301 -18.15 9.55 -4.20
CA LYS A 301 -17.13 9.33 -5.23
C LYS A 301 -15.76 9.03 -4.63
N PHE A 302 -15.39 9.73 -3.57
CA PHE A 302 -14.13 9.51 -2.88
C PHE A 302 -14.12 8.21 -2.07
N VAL A 303 -15.22 7.87 -1.42
CA VAL A 303 -15.39 6.60 -0.71
C VAL A 303 -15.25 5.41 -1.67
N ILE A 304 -15.89 5.47 -2.84
CA ILE A 304 -15.76 4.40 -3.85
C ILE A 304 -14.31 4.28 -4.34
N PHE A 305 -13.59 5.39 -4.52
CA PHE A 305 -12.15 5.33 -4.80
C PHE A 305 -11.38 4.61 -3.70
N CYS A 306 -11.59 4.97 -2.43
CA CYS A 306 -10.92 4.34 -1.29
C CYS A 306 -11.21 2.84 -1.23
N LEU A 307 -12.47 2.43 -1.41
CA LEU A 307 -12.88 1.03 -1.42
C LEU A 307 -12.29 0.28 -2.61
N THR A 308 -12.32 0.87 -3.82
CA THR A 308 -11.76 0.25 -5.03
C THR A 308 -10.29 -0.04 -4.87
N PHE A 309 -9.51 0.95 -4.42
CA PHE A 309 -8.08 0.77 -4.15
C PHE A 309 -7.83 -0.34 -3.11
N SER A 310 -8.56 -0.30 -2.00
CA SER A 310 -8.40 -1.27 -0.92
C SER A 310 -8.77 -2.69 -1.34
N ILE A 311 -9.88 -2.86 -2.05
CA ILE A 311 -10.34 -4.19 -2.51
C ILE A 311 -9.37 -4.79 -3.53
N ILE A 312 -8.93 -4.01 -4.52
CA ILE A 312 -7.96 -4.50 -5.52
C ILE A 312 -6.65 -4.91 -4.83
N LEU A 313 -6.14 -4.06 -3.94
CA LEU A 313 -4.89 -4.36 -3.22
C LEU A 313 -5.02 -5.61 -2.36
N PHE A 314 -6.12 -5.74 -1.60
CA PHE A 314 -6.37 -6.90 -0.74
C PHE A 314 -6.57 -8.18 -1.56
N LEU A 315 -7.22 -8.07 -2.72
CA LEU A 315 -7.36 -9.20 -3.65
C LEU A 315 -5.99 -9.69 -4.15
N ILE A 316 -5.14 -8.78 -4.62
CA ILE A 316 -3.80 -9.14 -5.09
C ILE A 316 -2.98 -9.80 -3.97
N ILE A 317 -3.01 -9.23 -2.76
CA ILE A 317 -2.30 -9.79 -1.60
C ILE A 317 -2.84 -11.18 -1.24
N GLY A 318 -4.16 -11.32 -1.15
CA GLY A 318 -4.80 -12.58 -0.79
C GLY A 318 -4.59 -13.69 -1.82
N LEU A 319 -4.45 -13.35 -3.11
CA LEU A 319 -4.13 -14.30 -4.17
C LEU A 319 -2.66 -14.76 -4.13
N THR A 320 -1.73 -13.87 -3.75
CA THR A 320 -0.29 -14.13 -3.96
C THR A 320 0.50 -14.41 -2.69
N THR A 321 -0.06 -14.19 -1.50
CA THR A 321 0.73 -14.17 -0.26
C THR A 321 0.24 -15.21 0.74
N PRO A 322 0.97 -16.34 0.92
CA PRO A 322 0.58 -17.41 1.84
C PRO A 322 1.14 -17.26 3.27
N ILE A 323 1.70 -16.10 3.64
CA ILE A 323 2.36 -15.90 4.93
C ILE A 323 1.65 -14.79 5.70
N LEU A 324 1.11 -15.10 6.91
CA LEU A 324 0.32 -14.16 7.71
C LEU A 324 1.02 -12.83 8.00
N GLY A 325 2.29 -12.87 8.40
CA GLY A 325 3.06 -11.65 8.66
C GLY A 325 3.23 -10.76 7.42
N ALA A 326 3.37 -11.37 6.25
CA ALA A 326 3.44 -10.65 4.98
C ALA A 326 2.07 -10.07 4.59
N ILE A 327 0.96 -10.79 4.80
CA ILE A 327 -0.40 -10.27 4.58
C ILE A 327 -0.63 -9.03 5.43
N VAL A 328 -0.34 -9.08 6.74
CA VAL A 328 -0.51 -7.94 7.65
C VAL A 328 0.30 -6.72 7.16
N ARG A 329 1.54 -6.92 6.76
CA ARG A 329 2.42 -5.87 6.30
C ARG A 329 2.00 -5.28 4.95
N TYR A 330 1.61 -6.12 4.00
CA TYR A 330 1.33 -5.67 2.63
C TYR A 330 0.00 -4.90 2.50
N LYS A 331 -0.94 -5.07 3.45
CA LYS A 331 -2.20 -4.32 3.54
C LYS A 331 -2.02 -2.84 3.91
N ILE A 332 -0.92 -2.48 4.55
CA ILE A 332 -0.70 -1.15 5.16
C ILE A 332 -1.02 0.01 4.23
N PRO A 333 -0.62 0.03 2.95
CA PRO A 333 -0.91 1.14 2.05
C PRO A 333 -2.41 1.42 1.88
N ALA A 334 -3.27 0.41 1.99
CA ALA A 334 -4.71 0.54 1.79
C ALA A 334 -5.52 0.72 3.09
N ILE A 335 -4.97 0.34 4.25
CA ILE A 335 -5.70 0.40 5.53
C ILE A 335 -6.22 1.81 5.84
N PRO A 336 -5.45 2.91 5.70
CA PRO A 336 -5.97 4.25 5.93
C PRO A 336 -7.18 4.60 5.04
N PHE A 337 -7.16 4.18 3.79
CA PHE A 337 -8.25 4.41 2.83
C PHE A 337 -9.50 3.60 3.19
N LEU A 338 -9.33 2.33 3.53
CA LEU A 338 -10.42 1.46 3.97
C LEU A 338 -11.09 1.99 5.25
N MET A 339 -10.27 2.34 6.24
CA MET A 339 -10.76 2.88 7.51
C MET A 339 -11.48 4.21 7.30
N PHE A 340 -10.92 5.11 6.50
CA PHE A 340 -11.56 6.37 6.18
C PHE A 340 -12.92 6.15 5.48
N ALA A 341 -12.98 5.25 4.50
CA ALA A 341 -14.23 4.92 3.82
C ALA A 341 -15.30 4.39 4.78
N ALA A 342 -14.93 3.51 5.71
CA ALA A 342 -15.82 3.00 6.74
C ALA A 342 -16.32 4.12 7.67
N LEU A 343 -15.41 4.94 8.17
CA LEU A 343 -15.73 6.04 9.10
C LEU A 343 -16.57 7.15 8.46
N MET A 344 -16.52 7.32 7.13
CA MET A 344 -17.38 8.29 6.43
C MET A 344 -18.87 7.95 6.56
N PHE A 345 -19.20 6.66 6.52
CA PHE A 345 -20.59 6.23 6.75
C PHE A 345 -21.00 6.27 8.22
N PHE A 346 -20.06 6.11 9.14
CA PHE A 346 -20.34 6.01 10.56
C PHE A 346 -20.92 7.31 11.14
N ASP A 347 -22.07 7.19 11.83
CA ASP A 347 -22.73 8.30 12.55
C ASP A 347 -22.72 8.04 14.05
N GLY A 348 -21.81 8.71 14.75
CA GLY A 348 -21.69 8.57 16.20
C GLY A 348 -22.93 9.06 16.98
N GLN A 349 -23.77 9.92 16.38
CA GLN A 349 -24.99 10.42 17.06
C GLN A 349 -26.08 9.36 17.11
N LYS A 350 -26.03 8.37 16.22
CA LYS A 350 -26.99 7.25 16.21
C LYS A 350 -26.63 6.13 17.18
N LEU A 351 -25.47 6.20 17.81
CA LEU A 351 -25.08 5.20 18.80
C LEU A 351 -26.03 5.21 20.01
N PRO A 352 -26.26 4.05 20.64
CA PRO A 352 -26.98 3.95 21.90
C PRO A 352 -26.41 4.92 22.94
N ARG A 353 -27.28 5.56 23.74
CA ARG A 353 -26.90 6.62 24.68
C ARG A 353 -25.77 6.20 25.63
N PHE A 354 -25.74 4.94 26.08
CA PHE A 354 -24.69 4.42 26.97
C PHE A 354 -23.29 4.40 26.33
N ILE A 355 -23.20 4.30 25.01
CA ILE A 355 -21.93 4.41 24.26
C ILE A 355 -21.64 5.89 23.93
N ALA A 356 -22.65 6.61 23.43
CA ALA A 356 -22.50 8.01 23.04
C ALA A 356 -22.15 8.94 24.19
N GLN A 357 -22.59 8.62 25.41
CA GLN A 357 -22.27 9.36 26.65
C GLN A 357 -20.95 8.96 27.32
N ASN A 358 -20.20 8.04 26.73
CA ASN A 358 -18.87 7.69 27.27
C ASN A 358 -17.99 8.95 27.30
N ARG A 359 -17.44 9.24 28.49
CA ARG A 359 -16.61 10.45 28.74
C ARG A 359 -15.48 10.62 27.73
N LEU A 360 -14.89 9.54 27.27
CA LEU A 360 -13.80 9.54 26.30
C LEU A 360 -14.28 9.98 24.91
N LEU A 361 -15.44 9.49 24.45
CA LEU A 361 -16.04 9.89 23.16
C LEU A 361 -16.52 11.34 23.19
N VAL A 362 -17.08 11.79 24.31
CA VAL A 362 -17.49 13.19 24.50
C VAL A 362 -16.26 14.09 24.46
N TRP A 363 -15.20 13.72 25.18
CA TRP A 363 -13.95 14.47 25.19
C TRP A 363 -13.30 14.54 23.77
N ILE A 364 -13.25 13.42 23.05
CA ILE A 364 -12.74 13.36 21.66
C ILE A 364 -13.53 14.32 20.76
N ASN A 365 -14.86 14.30 20.85
CA ASN A 365 -15.71 15.17 20.02
C ASN A 365 -15.60 16.67 20.38
N SER A 366 -15.23 16.99 21.62
CA SER A 366 -15.11 18.39 22.09
C SER A 366 -13.72 18.99 21.84
N HIS A 367 -12.67 18.17 21.72
CA HIS A 367 -11.27 18.64 21.66
C HIS A 367 -10.55 18.31 20.34
N LEU A 368 -11.10 17.42 19.50
CA LEU A 368 -10.62 17.08 18.16
C LEU A 368 -11.62 17.48 17.08
#